data_7452778619c5ae2f2cdf755cb13b4e16
#
_entry.id   7452778619c5ae2f2cdf755cb13b4e16
#
_cell.length_a   1.000
_cell.length_b   1.000
_cell.length_c   1.000
_cell.angle_alpha   90.00
_cell.angle_beta   90.00
_cell.angle_gamma   90.00
#
_symmetry.space_group_name_H-M   'P 1'
#
loop_
_entity.id
_entity.type
_entity.pdbx_description
1 polymer ?
#
loop_
_entity_poly.entity_id
_entity_poly.type
_entity_poly.pdbx_seq_one_letter_code
_entity_poly.pdbx_strand_id
1 'polypeptide(L)'
;AILLSYLAYISWYLISARRGVYRMSITDQGTGLMNRVAYEKCLRKSDQRVIAPAACIYIDANGLHEINNERGHEAGDQLLRAVAERLREQFPRDDLYRVGGDEFVVFPAPAAEAEYEARMRAVSESLAAQGHSISYGIAVCEAANGLRELVREADEKMLGSKRAYYAEHDRRRPR
;
A
#
# COMPACT_ATOMS: atom_id res chain seq x y z
N ALA A 1 -36.21 -32.22 8.11
CA ALA A 1 -36.16 -30.80 7.81
C ALA A 1 -35.30 -30.04 8.86
N ILE A 2 -35.62 -30.11 10.17
CA ILE A 2 -34.94 -29.35 11.25
C ILE A 2 -33.44 -29.66 11.34
N LEU A 3 -33.03 -30.92 11.24
CA LEU A 3 -31.62 -31.33 11.29
C LEU A 3 -30.80 -30.73 10.13
N LEU A 4 -31.37 -30.73 8.91
CA LEU A 4 -30.70 -30.15 7.74
C LEU A 4 -30.52 -28.63 7.85
N SER A 5 -31.53 -27.91 8.36
CA SER A 5 -31.41 -26.48 8.59
C SER A 5 -30.39 -26.13 9.69
N TYR A 6 -30.32 -26.96 10.73
CA TYR A 6 -29.31 -26.81 11.79
C TYR A 6 -27.88 -27.05 11.28
N LEU A 7 -27.66 -28.10 10.47
CA LEU A 7 -26.35 -28.36 9.84
C LEU A 7 -25.95 -27.25 8.87
N ALA A 8 -26.88 -26.71 8.09
CA ALA A 8 -26.64 -25.58 7.20
C ALA A 8 -26.24 -24.32 7.97
N TYR A 9 -26.94 -24.05 9.10
CA TYR A 9 -26.58 -22.91 9.98
C TYR A 9 -25.17 -23.06 10.58
N ILE A 10 -24.84 -24.23 11.13
CA ILE A 10 -23.49 -24.49 11.67
C ILE A 10 -22.43 -24.33 10.58
N SER A 11 -22.64 -24.89 9.40
CA SER A 11 -21.72 -24.76 8.27
C SER A 11 -21.51 -23.30 7.87
N TRP A 12 -22.61 -22.54 7.75
CA TRP A 12 -22.56 -21.11 7.46
C TRP A 12 -21.79 -20.32 8.56
N TYR A 13 -22.08 -20.63 9.84
CA TYR A 13 -21.40 -19.99 10.99
C TYR A 13 -19.90 -20.27 10.97
N LEU A 14 -19.48 -21.52 10.79
CA LEU A 14 -18.06 -21.90 10.73
C LEU A 14 -17.34 -21.25 9.55
N ILE A 15 -17.99 -21.20 8.37
CA ILE A 15 -17.45 -20.54 7.19
C ILE A 15 -17.31 -19.03 7.44
N SER A 16 -18.30 -18.41 8.04
CA SER A 16 -18.29 -16.97 8.34
C SER A 16 -17.22 -16.60 9.37
N ALA A 17 -17.11 -17.38 10.46
CA ALA A 17 -16.08 -17.22 11.48
C ALA A 17 -14.67 -17.40 10.87
N ARG A 18 -14.46 -18.43 10.05
CA ARG A 18 -13.19 -18.66 9.35
C ARG A 18 -12.84 -17.50 8.41
N ARG A 19 -13.83 -16.96 7.68
CA ARG A 19 -13.62 -15.78 6.82
C ARG A 19 -13.25 -14.54 7.62
N GLY A 20 -13.87 -14.33 8.79
CA GLY A 20 -13.55 -13.23 9.70
C GLY A 20 -12.11 -13.31 10.21
N VAL A 21 -11.72 -14.46 10.76
CA VAL A 21 -10.35 -14.72 11.22
C VAL A 21 -9.33 -14.56 10.08
N TYR A 22 -9.63 -15.09 8.89
CA TYR A 22 -8.75 -14.93 7.73
C TYR A 22 -8.60 -13.46 7.33
N ARG A 23 -9.69 -12.69 7.26
CA ARG A 23 -9.62 -11.25 6.96
C ARG A 23 -8.76 -10.50 7.97
N MET A 24 -8.93 -10.75 9.27
CA MET A 24 -8.10 -10.13 10.31
C MET A 24 -6.62 -10.48 10.15
N SER A 25 -6.29 -11.68 9.66
CA SER A 25 -4.89 -12.10 9.47
C SER A 25 -4.19 -11.48 8.25
N ILE A 26 -4.94 -10.92 7.29
CA ILE A 26 -4.40 -10.34 6.05
C ILE A 26 -4.64 -8.83 5.91
N THR A 27 -5.23 -8.19 6.93
CA THR A 27 -5.53 -6.76 6.93
C THR A 27 -4.68 -6.04 7.98
N ASP A 28 -4.14 -4.88 7.64
CA ASP A 28 -3.52 -3.95 8.59
C ASP A 28 -4.61 -3.20 9.35
N GLN A 29 -4.61 -3.31 10.68
CA GLN A 29 -5.68 -2.76 11.52
C GLN A 29 -5.64 -1.23 11.62
N GLY A 30 -4.46 -0.63 11.48
CA GLY A 30 -4.29 0.82 11.55
C GLY A 30 -4.85 1.54 10.33
N THR A 31 -4.66 0.97 9.14
CA THR A 31 -5.04 1.58 7.86
C THR A 31 -6.18 0.86 7.15
N GLY A 32 -6.46 -0.39 7.50
CA GLY A 32 -7.44 -1.24 6.84
C GLY A 32 -7.05 -1.69 5.42
N LEU A 33 -5.83 -1.41 4.96
CA LEU A 33 -5.26 -1.98 3.74
C LEU A 33 -4.86 -3.45 3.95
N MET A 34 -4.50 -4.15 2.89
CA MET A 34 -3.87 -5.46 3.04
C MET A 34 -2.50 -5.31 3.75
N ASN A 35 -2.19 -6.27 4.62
CA ASN A 35 -0.94 -6.25 5.38
C ASN A 35 0.20 -6.97 4.65
N ARG A 36 1.40 -6.98 5.26
CA ARG A 36 2.59 -7.65 4.76
C ARG A 36 2.37 -9.14 4.46
N VAL A 37 1.56 -9.84 5.26
CA VAL A 37 1.26 -11.28 5.01
C VAL A 37 0.51 -11.47 3.68
N ALA A 38 -0.46 -10.60 3.40
CA ALA A 38 -1.19 -10.62 2.13
C ALA A 38 -0.27 -10.27 0.94
N TYR A 39 0.59 -9.26 1.10
CA TYR A 39 1.59 -8.85 0.13
C TYR A 39 2.55 -10.00 -0.23
N GLU A 40 3.18 -10.63 0.76
CA GLU A 40 4.08 -11.76 0.55
C GLU A 40 3.38 -12.95 -0.14
N LYS A 41 2.11 -13.16 0.18
CA LYS A 41 1.30 -14.19 -0.49
C LYS A 41 1.04 -13.82 -1.96
N CYS A 42 0.81 -12.55 -2.27
CA CYS A 42 0.67 -12.05 -3.63
C CYS A 42 1.95 -12.31 -4.44
N LEU A 43 3.11 -11.92 -3.91
CA LEU A 43 4.41 -12.15 -4.56
C LEU A 43 4.66 -13.64 -4.83
N ARG A 44 4.46 -14.50 -3.84
CA ARG A 44 4.66 -15.96 -4.03
C ARG A 44 3.75 -16.54 -5.11
N LYS A 45 2.53 -16.03 -5.27
CA LYS A 45 1.62 -16.47 -6.34
C LYS A 45 2.07 -15.97 -7.71
N SER A 46 2.68 -14.80 -7.75
CA SER A 46 3.18 -14.21 -9.00
C SER A 46 4.44 -14.88 -9.51
N ASP A 47 5.28 -15.42 -8.62
CA ASP A 47 6.53 -16.12 -8.98
C ASP A 47 6.30 -17.34 -9.90
N GLN A 48 5.06 -17.83 -10.00
CA GLN A 48 4.68 -18.99 -10.81
C GLN A 48 3.99 -18.62 -12.14
N ARG A 49 3.91 -17.34 -12.49
CA ARG A 49 3.16 -16.85 -13.65
C ARG A 49 3.89 -15.75 -14.38
N VAL A 50 3.80 -15.76 -15.70
CA VAL A 50 4.07 -14.56 -16.51
C VAL A 50 2.90 -13.62 -16.33
N ILE A 51 3.18 -12.41 -15.88
CA ILE A 51 2.18 -11.35 -15.70
C ILE A 51 2.49 -10.29 -16.75
N ALA A 52 1.49 -9.97 -17.59
CA ALA A 52 1.63 -8.94 -18.61
C ALA A 52 0.28 -8.28 -18.90
N PRO A 53 0.22 -6.96 -19.04
CA PRO A 53 1.18 -5.98 -18.53
C PRO A 53 1.09 -5.88 -17.00
N ALA A 54 2.14 -5.41 -16.34
CA ALA A 54 2.19 -5.26 -14.89
C ALA A 54 2.83 -3.94 -14.47
N ALA A 55 2.38 -3.42 -13.33
CA ALA A 55 2.97 -2.25 -12.70
C ALA A 55 3.07 -2.42 -11.19
N CYS A 56 4.02 -1.71 -10.58
CA CYS A 56 4.18 -1.59 -9.14
C CYS A 56 4.43 -0.13 -8.79
N ILE A 57 3.77 0.34 -7.74
CA ILE A 57 4.05 1.64 -7.14
C ILE A 57 4.48 1.37 -5.70
N TYR A 58 5.72 1.78 -5.35
CA TYR A 58 6.25 1.70 -3.99
C TYR A 58 6.22 3.09 -3.38
N ILE A 59 5.69 3.23 -2.16
CA ILE A 59 5.43 4.51 -1.51
C ILE A 59 5.96 4.46 -0.07
N ASP A 60 6.54 5.58 0.38
CA ASP A 60 7.00 5.81 1.74
C ASP A 60 6.38 7.11 2.29
N ALA A 61 5.81 7.05 3.48
CA ALA A 61 5.27 8.22 4.17
C ALA A 61 6.40 8.98 4.90
N ASN A 62 6.82 10.11 4.33
CA ASN A 62 7.95 10.88 4.84
C ASN A 62 7.70 11.45 6.25
N GLY A 63 8.73 11.44 7.09
CA GLY A 63 8.71 12.12 8.39
C GLY A 63 7.88 11.43 9.47
N LEU A 64 7.48 10.17 9.32
CA LEU A 64 6.69 9.45 10.33
C LEU A 64 7.38 9.43 11.70
N HIS A 65 8.71 9.23 11.73
CA HIS A 65 9.49 9.19 12.96
C HIS A 65 9.49 10.55 13.68
N GLU A 66 9.69 11.64 12.94
CA GLU A 66 9.66 13.00 13.45
C GLU A 66 8.27 13.35 14.01
N ILE A 67 7.21 13.02 13.26
CA ILE A 67 5.82 13.26 13.69
C ILE A 67 5.52 12.48 14.98
N ASN A 68 5.95 11.22 15.08
CA ASN A 68 5.77 10.42 16.29
C ASN A 68 6.50 11.03 17.50
N ASN A 69 7.73 11.52 17.30
CA ASN A 69 8.52 12.13 18.37
C ASN A 69 7.98 13.49 18.83
N GLU A 70 7.49 14.30 17.89
CA GLU A 70 7.02 15.66 18.20
C GLU A 70 5.56 15.70 18.67
N ARG A 71 4.69 14.83 18.12
CA ARG A 71 3.23 14.89 18.28
C ARG A 71 2.60 13.59 18.82
N GLY A 72 3.43 12.57 19.08
CA GLY A 72 2.98 11.27 19.56
C GLY A 72 2.50 10.32 18.47
N HIS A 73 2.37 9.04 18.83
CA HIS A 73 2.01 7.96 17.90
C HIS A 73 0.63 8.14 17.25
N GLU A 74 -0.31 8.81 17.92
CA GLU A 74 -1.63 9.08 17.35
C GLU A 74 -1.55 9.97 16.10
N ALA A 75 -0.65 10.97 16.09
CA ALA A 75 -0.41 11.82 14.92
C ALA A 75 0.23 11.03 13.77
N GLY A 76 1.14 10.12 14.05
CA GLY A 76 1.69 9.21 13.04
C GLY A 76 0.64 8.26 12.47
N ASP A 77 -0.25 7.74 13.32
CA ASP A 77 -1.38 6.91 12.87
C ASP A 77 -2.35 7.70 11.97
N GLN A 78 -2.56 8.99 12.24
CA GLN A 78 -3.37 9.88 11.39
C GLN A 78 -2.72 10.06 10.02
N LEU A 79 -1.39 10.30 9.95
CA LEU A 79 -0.65 10.33 8.69
C LEU A 79 -0.85 9.04 7.88
N LEU A 80 -0.64 7.88 8.51
CA LEU A 80 -0.75 6.59 7.83
C LEU A 80 -2.18 6.31 7.32
N ARG A 81 -3.21 6.71 8.09
CA ARG A 81 -4.61 6.62 7.65
C ARG A 81 -4.88 7.57 6.47
N ALA A 82 -4.38 8.80 6.53
CA ALA A 82 -4.53 9.76 5.44
C ALA A 82 -3.92 9.23 4.14
N VAL A 83 -2.70 8.66 4.18
CA VAL A 83 -2.06 8.01 3.02
C VAL A 83 -2.95 6.89 2.48
N ALA A 84 -3.42 5.98 3.35
CA ALA A 84 -4.25 4.86 2.94
C ALA A 84 -5.58 5.29 2.31
N GLU A 85 -6.22 6.35 2.82
CA GLU A 85 -7.46 6.91 2.27
C GLU A 85 -7.24 7.50 0.87
N ARG A 86 -6.20 8.31 0.68
CA ARG A 86 -5.89 8.89 -0.64
C ARG A 86 -5.54 7.81 -1.66
N LEU A 87 -4.80 6.77 -1.26
CA LEU A 87 -4.52 5.63 -2.14
C LEU A 87 -5.82 4.91 -2.55
N ARG A 88 -6.76 4.64 -1.62
CA ARG A 88 -8.05 4.02 -1.95
C ARG A 88 -8.89 4.86 -2.92
N GLU A 89 -8.88 6.17 -2.78
CA GLU A 89 -9.61 7.07 -3.67
C GLU A 89 -9.08 7.02 -5.11
N GLN A 90 -7.76 7.01 -5.27
CA GLN A 90 -7.12 7.00 -6.57
C GLN A 90 -7.00 5.59 -7.19
N PHE A 91 -6.97 4.55 -6.35
CA PHE A 91 -6.80 3.14 -6.73
C PHE A 91 -7.91 2.24 -6.13
N PRO A 92 -9.20 2.52 -6.38
CA PRO A 92 -10.32 1.90 -5.64
C PRO A 92 -10.54 0.41 -5.92
N ARG A 93 -9.95 -0.11 -6.99
CA ARG A 93 -10.10 -1.52 -7.44
C ARG A 93 -8.77 -2.27 -7.46
N ASP A 94 -7.72 -1.65 -6.96
CA ASP A 94 -6.36 -2.14 -7.04
C ASP A 94 -5.91 -2.79 -5.74
N ASP A 95 -4.89 -3.62 -5.82
CA ASP A 95 -4.33 -4.28 -4.64
C ASP A 95 -3.43 -3.32 -3.88
N LEU A 96 -3.89 -2.88 -2.71
CA LEU A 96 -3.24 -1.91 -1.83
C LEU A 96 -2.71 -2.59 -0.58
N TYR A 97 -1.42 -2.44 -0.32
CA TYR A 97 -0.74 -3.07 0.82
C TYR A 97 -0.02 -2.04 1.68
N ARG A 98 -0.03 -2.25 3.00
CA ARG A 98 0.95 -1.67 3.92
C ARG A 98 1.96 -2.75 4.28
N VAL A 99 3.21 -2.57 3.87
CA VAL A 99 4.25 -3.61 3.94
C VAL A 99 5.29 -3.36 5.02
N GLY A 100 5.38 -2.13 5.51
CA GLY A 100 6.27 -1.69 6.58
C GLY A 100 5.59 -0.70 7.52
N GLY A 101 6.36 -0.04 8.38
CA GLY A 101 5.87 1.01 9.27
C GLY A 101 5.27 2.19 8.51
N ASP A 102 6.00 2.70 7.54
CA ASP A 102 5.70 3.85 6.68
C ASP A 102 5.59 3.49 5.18
N GLU A 103 5.71 2.20 4.85
CA GLU A 103 5.82 1.71 3.48
C GLU A 103 4.51 1.11 2.97
N PHE A 104 4.14 1.51 1.75
CA PHE A 104 2.95 1.03 1.05
C PHE A 104 3.33 0.55 -0.37
N VAL A 105 2.57 -0.43 -0.86
CA VAL A 105 2.72 -0.95 -2.22
C VAL A 105 1.36 -1.02 -2.88
N VAL A 106 1.32 -0.61 -4.16
CA VAL A 106 0.14 -0.74 -5.02
C VAL A 106 0.51 -1.58 -6.22
N PHE A 107 -0.29 -2.62 -6.51
CA PHE A 107 -0.28 -3.29 -7.79
C PHE A 107 -1.53 -2.85 -8.57
N PRO A 108 -1.40 -1.80 -9.40
CA PRO A 108 -2.55 -1.22 -10.08
C PRO A 108 -2.99 -2.10 -11.25
N ALA A 109 -4.27 -1.97 -11.62
CA ALA A 109 -4.78 -2.53 -12.87
C ALA A 109 -4.01 -1.92 -14.08
N PRO A 110 -3.83 -2.68 -15.17
CA PRO A 110 -3.08 -2.22 -16.33
C PRO A 110 -3.61 -0.89 -16.91
N ALA A 111 -2.72 0.09 -16.99
CA ALA A 111 -2.96 1.41 -17.59
C ALA A 111 -1.64 1.98 -18.14
N ALA A 112 -1.68 3.14 -18.78
CA ALA A 112 -0.47 3.84 -19.20
C ALA A 112 0.28 4.40 -17.98
N GLU A 113 1.62 4.42 -18.01
CA GLU A 113 2.46 4.96 -16.93
C GLU A 113 2.08 6.40 -16.57
N ALA A 114 1.75 7.22 -17.56
CA ALA A 114 1.29 8.60 -17.36
C ALA A 114 -0.01 8.69 -16.51
N GLU A 115 -0.85 7.67 -16.53
CA GLU A 115 -2.05 7.60 -15.71
C GLU A 115 -1.69 7.31 -14.25
N TYR A 116 -0.75 6.41 -13.99
CA TYR A 116 -0.25 6.15 -12.64
C TYR A 116 0.42 7.40 -12.05
N GLU A 117 1.23 8.11 -12.84
CA GLU A 117 1.85 9.36 -12.44
C GLU A 117 0.80 10.44 -12.10
N ALA A 118 -0.26 10.56 -12.90
CA ALA A 118 -1.34 11.51 -12.63
C ALA A 118 -2.08 11.18 -11.32
N ARG A 119 -2.38 9.90 -11.07
CA ARG A 119 -3.03 9.44 -9.85
C ARG A 119 -2.14 9.66 -8.63
N MET A 120 -0.83 9.34 -8.70
CA MET A 120 0.10 9.55 -7.60
C MET A 120 0.36 11.03 -7.32
N ARG A 121 0.34 11.87 -8.36
CA ARG A 121 0.39 13.33 -8.18
C ARG A 121 -0.83 13.82 -7.39
N ALA A 122 -2.03 13.37 -7.73
CA ALA A 122 -3.25 13.73 -7.00
C ALA A 122 -3.20 13.28 -5.52
N VAL A 123 -2.66 12.06 -5.24
CA VAL A 123 -2.39 11.59 -3.87
C VAL A 123 -1.44 12.55 -3.15
N SER A 124 -0.30 12.87 -3.77
CA SER A 124 0.74 13.73 -3.18
C SER A 124 0.23 15.15 -2.91
N GLU A 125 -0.49 15.76 -3.85
CA GLU A 125 -1.08 17.11 -3.70
C GLU A 125 -2.12 17.15 -2.57
N SER A 126 -2.98 16.12 -2.49
CA SER A 126 -3.99 16.02 -1.43
C SER A 126 -3.36 15.85 -0.04
N LEU A 127 -2.28 15.09 0.07
CA LEU A 127 -1.54 14.92 1.32
C LEU A 127 -0.78 16.20 1.69
N ALA A 128 -0.17 16.89 0.71
CA ALA A 128 0.53 18.14 0.92
C ALA A 128 -0.40 19.24 1.47
N ALA A 129 -1.65 19.30 1.02
CA ALA A 129 -2.67 20.19 1.56
C ALA A 129 -2.99 19.94 3.05
N GLN A 130 -2.68 18.75 3.56
CA GLN A 130 -2.83 18.35 4.97
C GLN A 130 -1.52 18.46 5.76
N GLY A 131 -0.44 18.96 5.14
CA GLY A 131 0.89 19.07 5.75
C GLY A 131 1.66 17.74 5.79
N HIS A 132 1.27 16.76 4.97
CA HIS A 132 1.92 15.46 4.84
C HIS A 132 2.66 15.34 3.51
N SER A 133 3.66 14.48 3.47
CA SER A 133 4.38 14.20 2.23
C SER A 133 4.69 12.72 2.08
N ILE A 134 4.82 12.28 0.83
CA ILE A 134 5.22 10.93 0.46
C ILE A 134 6.34 10.97 -0.56
N SER A 135 7.16 9.92 -0.56
CA SER A 135 8.07 9.60 -1.66
C SER A 135 7.55 8.36 -2.36
N TYR A 136 7.63 8.31 -3.68
CA TYR A 136 7.16 7.15 -4.43
C TYR A 136 8.02 6.85 -5.66
N GLY A 137 7.94 5.62 -6.12
CA GLY A 137 8.52 5.16 -7.38
C GLY A 137 7.54 4.26 -8.12
N ILE A 138 7.50 4.38 -9.43
CA ILE A 138 6.64 3.61 -10.34
C ILE A 138 7.52 2.76 -11.25
N ALA A 139 7.23 1.47 -11.30
CA ALA A 139 7.82 0.55 -12.27
C ALA A 139 6.72 -0.08 -13.12
N VAL A 140 6.93 -0.15 -14.44
CA VAL A 140 6.00 -0.72 -15.41
C VAL A 140 6.76 -1.68 -16.30
N CYS A 141 6.12 -2.81 -16.66
CA CYS A 141 6.66 -3.67 -17.69
C CYS A 141 5.54 -4.28 -18.56
N GLU A 142 5.87 -4.59 -19.82
CA GLU A 142 4.94 -5.26 -20.73
C GLU A 142 4.78 -6.75 -20.38
N ALA A 143 5.81 -7.38 -19.82
CA ALA A 143 5.79 -8.76 -19.33
C ALA A 143 6.78 -8.94 -18.17
N ALA A 144 6.31 -9.47 -17.05
CA ALA A 144 7.14 -9.76 -15.86
C ALA A 144 7.13 -11.26 -15.56
N ASN A 145 8.30 -11.81 -15.26
CA ASN A 145 8.44 -13.12 -14.63
C ASN A 145 8.27 -13.00 -13.11
N GLY A 146 7.02 -12.70 -12.67
CA GLY A 146 6.73 -12.37 -11.29
C GLY A 146 6.83 -10.87 -10.98
N LEU A 147 6.34 -10.48 -9.80
CA LEU A 147 6.27 -9.07 -9.37
C LEU A 147 7.53 -8.58 -8.64
N ARG A 148 8.42 -9.49 -8.22
CA ARG A 148 9.57 -9.12 -7.35
C ARG A 148 10.54 -8.15 -8.00
N GLU A 149 10.78 -8.29 -9.30
CA GLU A 149 11.67 -7.39 -10.02
C GLU A 149 11.07 -6.00 -10.17
N LEU A 150 9.76 -5.93 -10.47
CA LEU A 150 9.02 -4.68 -10.50
C LEU A 150 9.02 -3.96 -9.14
N VAL A 151 8.82 -4.71 -8.06
CA VAL A 151 8.89 -4.16 -6.70
C VAL A 151 10.26 -3.57 -6.42
N ARG A 152 11.35 -4.29 -6.76
CA ARG A 152 12.71 -3.79 -6.57
C ARG A 152 12.97 -2.51 -7.37
N GLU A 153 12.53 -2.45 -8.61
CA GLU A 153 12.68 -1.25 -9.45
C GLU A 153 11.89 -0.06 -8.90
N ALA A 154 10.64 -0.30 -8.48
CA ALA A 154 9.80 0.74 -7.88
C ALA A 154 10.39 1.25 -6.56
N ASP A 155 10.92 0.37 -5.70
CA ASP A 155 11.60 0.73 -4.46
C ASP A 155 12.87 1.57 -4.72
N GLU A 156 13.72 1.18 -5.68
CA GLU A 156 14.89 1.96 -6.07
C GLU A 156 14.54 3.39 -6.52
N LYS A 157 13.46 3.53 -7.31
CA LYS A 157 12.93 4.84 -7.73
C LYS A 157 12.40 5.65 -6.55
N MET A 158 11.64 5.00 -5.65
CA MET A 158 11.13 5.63 -4.41
C MET A 158 12.29 6.13 -3.53
N LEU A 159 13.33 5.34 -3.32
CA LEU A 159 14.51 5.74 -2.57
C LEU A 159 15.23 6.95 -3.19
N GLY A 160 15.21 7.06 -4.53
CA GLY A 160 15.68 8.25 -5.25
C GLY A 160 14.86 9.50 -4.91
N SER A 161 13.54 9.38 -4.96
CA SER A 161 12.59 10.44 -4.57
C SER A 161 12.76 10.84 -3.10
N LYS A 162 12.89 9.88 -2.19
CA LYS A 162 13.09 10.11 -0.75
C LYS A 162 14.38 10.88 -0.48
N ARG A 163 15.48 10.53 -1.15
CA ARG A 163 16.75 11.26 -1.03
C ARG A 163 16.64 12.71 -1.50
N ALA A 164 15.95 12.96 -2.61
CA ALA A 164 15.72 14.32 -3.11
C ALA A 164 14.87 15.14 -2.12
N TYR A 165 13.82 14.54 -1.56
CA TYR A 165 12.98 15.18 -0.52
C TYR A 165 13.80 15.62 0.68
N TYR A 166 14.61 14.74 1.29
CA TYR A 166 15.40 15.09 2.47
C TYR A 166 16.53 16.09 2.15
N ALA A 167 17.17 15.99 0.99
CA ALA A 167 18.18 16.97 0.58
C ALA A 167 17.61 18.39 0.45
N GLU A 168 16.35 18.55 0.06
CA GLU A 168 15.66 19.83 0.00
C GLU A 168 15.25 20.32 1.40
N HIS A 169 14.76 19.43 2.26
CA HIS A 169 14.26 19.78 3.60
C HIS A 169 15.40 20.05 4.60
N ASP A 170 16.53 19.32 4.52
CA ASP A 170 17.72 19.61 5.33
C ASP A 170 18.34 20.99 5.01
N ARG A 171 18.26 21.45 3.76
CA ARG A 171 18.73 22.79 3.38
C ARG A 171 17.87 23.91 3.98
N ARG A 172 16.63 23.63 4.36
CA ARG A 172 15.68 24.60 4.93
C ARG A 172 15.68 24.63 6.46
N ARG A 173 16.38 23.70 7.16
CA ARG A 173 16.58 23.76 8.61
C ARG A 173 17.65 24.82 8.92
N PRO A 174 17.34 25.93 9.63
CA PRO A 174 18.35 26.84 10.10
C PRO A 174 19.30 26.09 11.05
N ARG A 175 20.62 26.30 10.88
CA ARG A 175 21.64 25.80 11.80
C ARG A 175 21.56 26.55 13.13
#